data_22eb554507b68856062a5aa2cb8e8a1c
#
_entry.id   22eb554507b68856062a5aa2cb8e8a1c
#
_cell.length_a   1.000
_cell.length_b   1.000
_cell.length_c   1.000
_cell.angle_alpha   90.00
_cell.angle_beta   90.00
_cell.angle_gamma   90.00
#
_symmetry.space_group_name_H-M   'P 1'
#
loop_
_entity.id
_entity.type
_entity.pdbx_description
1 polymer ?
#
loop_
_entity_poly.entity_id
_entity_poly.type
_entity_poly.pdbx_seq_one_letter_code
_entity_poly.pdbx_strand_id
1 'polypeptide(L)'
;MVTSIIIFSIAIVISAYYIIKQRKTNYLKQQAELMLRNAHAELAYKKRELVNNTMQLSQMLEKIKNADETLLKISISQPNDKDQMIEEARKYLKNINPGTSWNEFERRFQEVFPEFTKNLLENHPDLSPNELRICSLLRLSLSSKEISALTNRSVRTVENTRFLIRKKLGLGSENNLISYLLSI
;
A
#
# COMPACT_ATOMS: atom_id res chain seq x y z
N MET A 1 -72.41 -0.42 3.71
CA MET A 1 -71.73 0.02 2.48
C MET A 1 -70.71 1.11 2.74
N VAL A 2 -71.01 2.24 3.37
CA VAL A 2 -70.08 3.36 3.61
C VAL A 2 -68.83 2.97 4.44
N THR A 3 -68.98 2.18 5.50
CA THR A 3 -67.93 1.70 6.37
C THR A 3 -66.90 0.82 5.63
N SER A 4 -67.36 0.00 4.68
CA SER A 4 -66.53 -0.88 3.87
C SER A 4 -65.63 -0.08 2.91
N ILE A 5 -66.18 1.00 2.36
CA ILE A 5 -65.41 1.90 1.46
C ILE A 5 -64.32 2.66 2.22
N ILE A 6 -64.62 3.10 3.44
CA ILE A 6 -63.65 3.80 4.29
C ILE A 6 -62.49 2.87 4.69
N ILE A 7 -62.78 1.63 5.09
CA ILE A 7 -61.75 0.64 5.45
C ILE A 7 -60.83 0.35 4.23
N PHE A 8 -61.42 0.20 3.04
CA PHE A 8 -60.67 -0.08 1.82
C PHE A 8 -59.78 1.11 1.42
N SER A 9 -60.28 2.34 1.52
CA SER A 9 -59.44 3.54 1.25
C SER A 9 -58.30 3.70 2.23
N ILE A 10 -58.47 3.41 3.50
CA ILE A 10 -57.40 3.41 4.51
C ILE A 10 -56.33 2.34 4.19
N ALA A 11 -56.76 1.15 3.81
CA ALA A 11 -55.85 0.07 3.43
C ALA A 11 -54.97 0.44 2.22
N ILE A 12 -55.56 1.13 1.21
CA ILE A 12 -54.81 1.64 0.06
C ILE A 12 -53.76 2.66 0.48
N VAL A 13 -54.11 3.61 1.34
CA VAL A 13 -53.18 4.65 1.82
C VAL A 13 -52.01 4.02 2.61
N ILE A 14 -52.33 3.06 3.48
CA ILE A 14 -51.30 2.33 4.24
C ILE A 14 -50.38 1.55 3.30
N SER A 15 -50.94 0.84 2.31
CA SER A 15 -50.15 0.10 1.31
C SER A 15 -49.25 1.03 0.50
N ALA A 16 -49.77 2.16 0.03
CA ALA A 16 -48.99 3.17 -0.69
C ALA A 16 -47.85 3.73 0.17
N TYR A 17 -48.13 4.01 1.44
CA TYR A 17 -47.09 4.46 2.38
C TYR A 17 -45.93 3.43 2.53
N TYR A 18 -46.26 2.15 2.70
CA TYR A 18 -45.26 1.09 2.80
C TYR A 18 -44.46 0.94 1.51
N ILE A 19 -45.08 1.02 0.35
CA ILE A 19 -44.42 0.93 -0.96
C ILE A 19 -43.42 2.11 -1.12
N ILE A 20 -43.85 3.33 -0.79
CA ILE A 20 -43.00 4.53 -0.88
C ILE A 20 -41.81 4.41 0.07
N LYS A 21 -42.07 3.99 1.32
CA LYS A 21 -41.03 3.76 2.33
C LYS A 21 -40.01 2.72 1.86
N GLN A 22 -40.49 1.61 1.32
CA GLN A 22 -39.63 0.54 0.80
C GLN A 22 -38.78 0.99 -0.40
N ARG A 23 -39.41 1.73 -1.35
CA ARG A 23 -38.66 2.33 -2.48
C ARG A 23 -37.57 3.27 -2.01
N LYS A 24 -37.85 4.14 -1.05
CA LYS A 24 -36.85 5.06 -0.47
C LYS A 24 -35.67 4.30 0.18
N THR A 25 -35.99 3.26 0.95
CA THR A 25 -34.96 2.42 1.60
C THR A 25 -34.07 1.71 0.56
N ASN A 26 -34.70 1.15 -0.48
CA ASN A 26 -33.95 0.47 -1.55
C ASN A 26 -33.11 1.45 -2.35
N TYR A 27 -33.60 2.65 -2.62
CA TYR A 27 -32.83 3.71 -3.28
C TYR A 27 -31.59 4.11 -2.47
N LEU A 28 -31.76 4.32 -1.14
CA LEU A 28 -30.65 4.64 -0.25
C LEU A 28 -29.61 3.50 -0.17
N LYS A 29 -30.08 2.24 -0.15
CA LYS A 29 -29.17 1.09 -0.21
C LYS A 29 -28.35 1.05 -1.50
N GLN A 30 -29.00 1.25 -2.65
CA GLN A 30 -28.33 1.29 -3.94
C GLN A 30 -27.28 2.43 -4.02
N GLN A 31 -27.61 3.61 -3.51
CA GLN A 31 -26.67 4.72 -3.44
C GLN A 31 -25.46 4.40 -2.55
N ALA A 32 -25.70 3.81 -1.38
CA ALA A 32 -24.62 3.40 -0.48
C ALA A 32 -23.72 2.33 -1.12
N GLU A 33 -24.29 1.35 -1.82
CA GLU A 33 -23.52 0.34 -2.54
C GLU A 33 -22.69 0.93 -3.67
N LEU A 34 -23.24 1.89 -4.43
CA LEU A 34 -22.51 2.58 -5.49
C LEU A 34 -21.35 3.41 -4.91
N MET A 35 -21.57 4.14 -3.82
CA MET A 35 -20.53 4.88 -3.14
C MET A 35 -19.41 3.96 -2.64
N LEU A 36 -19.77 2.81 -2.05
CA LEU A 36 -18.80 1.82 -1.58
C LEU A 36 -17.98 1.23 -2.74
N ARG A 37 -18.62 0.89 -3.87
CA ARG A 37 -17.93 0.40 -5.07
C ARG A 37 -16.97 1.44 -5.63
N ASN A 38 -17.40 2.70 -5.69
CA ASN A 38 -16.55 3.79 -6.18
C ASN A 38 -15.35 4.02 -5.27
N ALA A 39 -15.55 4.01 -3.95
CA ALA A 39 -14.47 4.12 -2.97
C ALA A 39 -13.46 2.95 -3.08
N HIS A 40 -13.95 1.72 -3.26
CA HIS A 40 -13.08 0.57 -3.49
C HIS A 40 -12.29 0.67 -4.80
N ALA A 41 -12.92 1.15 -5.88
CA ALA A 41 -12.26 1.35 -7.17
C ALA A 41 -11.16 2.43 -7.07
N GLU A 42 -11.43 3.53 -6.40
CA GLU A 42 -10.47 4.61 -6.16
C GLU A 42 -9.29 4.13 -5.32
N LEU A 43 -9.56 3.39 -4.24
CA LEU A 43 -8.51 2.79 -3.42
C LEU A 43 -7.64 1.81 -4.21
N ALA A 44 -8.25 0.97 -5.05
CA ALA A 44 -7.52 0.05 -5.92
C ALA A 44 -6.65 0.80 -6.95
N TYR A 45 -7.15 1.90 -7.49
CA TYR A 45 -6.38 2.78 -8.39
C TYR A 45 -5.18 3.38 -7.67
N LYS A 46 -5.38 4.01 -6.50
CA LYS A 46 -4.30 4.60 -5.70
C LYS A 46 -3.25 3.57 -5.27
N LYS A 47 -3.68 2.36 -4.92
CA LYS A 47 -2.75 1.25 -4.65
C LYS A 47 -1.86 0.93 -5.84
N ARG A 48 -2.43 0.81 -7.04
CA ARG A 48 -1.66 0.51 -8.26
C ARG A 48 -0.70 1.64 -8.61
N GLU A 49 -1.14 2.88 -8.47
CA GLU A 49 -0.31 4.06 -8.70
C GLU A 49 0.88 4.10 -7.72
N LEU A 50 0.64 3.84 -6.44
CA LEU A 50 1.69 3.77 -5.42
C LEU A 50 2.72 2.68 -5.74
N VAL A 51 2.26 1.48 -6.09
CA VAL A 51 3.14 0.36 -6.48
C VAL A 51 3.97 0.74 -7.71
N ASN A 52 3.32 1.27 -8.76
CA ASN A 52 4.01 1.65 -9.99
C ASN A 52 5.08 2.72 -9.75
N ASN A 53 4.77 3.77 -8.98
CA ASN A 53 5.72 4.81 -8.63
C ASN A 53 6.90 4.25 -7.81
N THR A 54 6.62 3.33 -6.88
CA THR A 54 7.65 2.67 -6.08
C THR A 54 8.55 1.79 -6.94
N MET A 55 8.00 1.06 -7.91
CA MET A 55 8.77 0.27 -8.88
C MET A 55 9.65 1.14 -9.76
N GLN A 56 9.14 2.26 -10.27
CA GLN A 56 9.92 3.21 -11.07
C GLN A 56 11.09 3.79 -10.28
N LEU A 57 10.86 4.18 -9.02
CA LEU A 57 11.90 4.68 -8.13
C LEU A 57 12.98 3.61 -7.85
N SER A 58 12.58 2.37 -7.61
CA SER A 58 13.52 1.26 -7.40
C SER A 58 14.40 1.01 -8.63
N GLN A 59 13.80 0.99 -9.83
CA GLN A 59 14.55 0.84 -11.08
C GLN A 59 15.52 2.00 -11.33
N MET A 60 15.10 3.22 -10.98
CA MET A 60 15.96 4.40 -11.10
C MET A 60 17.18 4.30 -10.15
N LEU A 61 16.94 3.88 -8.90
CA LEU A 61 18.01 3.66 -7.93
C LEU A 61 19.00 2.56 -8.36
N GLU A 62 18.49 1.48 -8.94
CA GLU A 62 19.33 0.41 -9.48
C GLU A 62 20.23 0.92 -10.63
N LYS A 63 19.67 1.71 -11.56
CA LYS A 63 20.43 2.34 -12.65
C LYS A 63 21.54 3.28 -12.11
N ILE A 64 21.21 4.06 -11.08
CA ILE A 64 22.15 4.96 -10.43
C ILE A 64 23.28 4.17 -9.75
N LYS A 65 22.94 3.08 -9.05
CA LYS A 65 23.93 2.21 -8.42
C LYS A 65 24.87 1.57 -9.45
N ASN A 66 24.32 1.07 -10.56
CA ASN A 66 25.12 0.48 -11.63
C ASN A 66 26.05 1.52 -12.29
N ALA A 67 25.59 2.76 -12.42
CA ALA A 67 26.42 3.87 -12.89
C ALA A 67 27.56 4.17 -11.90
N ASP A 68 27.32 4.20 -10.60
CA ASP A 68 28.34 4.40 -9.56
C ASP A 68 29.39 3.28 -9.58
N GLU A 69 28.95 2.01 -9.69
CA GLU A 69 29.86 0.86 -9.80
C GLU A 69 30.73 0.91 -11.08
N THR A 70 30.15 1.38 -12.18
CA THR A 70 30.87 1.53 -13.45
C THR A 70 31.93 2.64 -13.37
N LEU A 71 31.56 3.78 -12.80
CA LEU A 71 32.48 4.88 -12.54
C LEU A 71 33.63 4.47 -11.61
N LEU A 72 33.35 3.64 -10.61
CA LEU A 72 34.37 3.07 -9.74
C LEU A 72 35.37 2.21 -10.50
N LYS A 73 34.89 1.36 -11.42
CA LYS A 73 35.78 0.52 -12.26
C LYS A 73 36.66 1.34 -13.20
N ILE A 74 36.13 2.43 -13.75
CA ILE A 74 36.91 3.35 -14.60
C ILE A 74 37.96 4.10 -13.77
N SER A 75 37.64 4.50 -12.53
CA SER A 75 38.56 5.17 -11.61
C SER A 75 39.76 4.31 -11.24
N ILE A 76 39.62 3.00 -11.19
CA ILE A 76 40.72 2.06 -10.86
C ILE A 76 41.65 1.83 -12.04
N SER A 77 41.24 2.19 -13.27
CA SER A 77 41.92 1.76 -14.51
C SER A 77 42.71 2.85 -15.26
N GLN A 78 42.76 4.15 -14.88
CA GLN A 78 43.35 5.25 -15.65
C GLN A 78 43.95 6.42 -14.83
N PRO A 79 44.97 7.20 -15.37
CA PRO A 79 45.67 8.26 -14.64
C PRO A 79 44.95 9.64 -14.61
N ASN A 80 45.18 10.27 -13.56
CA ASN A 80 45.10 11.65 -12.97
C ASN A 80 44.03 12.67 -13.39
N ASP A 81 43.72 13.01 -14.62
CA ASP A 81 42.80 14.14 -14.90
C ASP A 81 41.33 13.71 -15.05
N LYS A 82 41.10 12.45 -15.41
CA LYS A 82 39.75 11.87 -15.45
C LYS A 82 39.25 11.49 -14.07
N ASP A 83 40.13 11.22 -13.14
CA ASP A 83 39.80 10.75 -11.80
C ASP A 83 39.04 11.83 -10.99
N GLN A 84 39.40 13.10 -11.16
CA GLN A 84 38.73 14.19 -10.46
C GLN A 84 37.28 14.42 -10.94
N MET A 85 37.06 14.38 -12.23
CA MET A 85 35.71 14.49 -12.81
C MET A 85 34.81 13.26 -12.48
N ILE A 86 35.44 12.10 -12.42
CA ILE A 86 34.75 10.86 -12.06
C ILE A 86 34.36 10.87 -10.58
N GLU A 87 35.27 11.33 -9.71
CA GLU A 87 34.99 11.43 -8.27
C GLU A 87 33.93 12.51 -7.96
N GLU A 88 33.89 13.60 -8.71
CA GLU A 88 32.79 14.59 -8.62
C GLU A 88 31.45 14.03 -9.08
N ALA A 89 31.41 13.33 -10.20
CA ALA A 89 30.19 12.64 -10.67
C ALA A 89 29.73 11.57 -9.67
N ARG A 90 30.67 10.85 -9.08
CA ARG A 90 30.42 9.86 -8.04
C ARG A 90 29.88 10.48 -6.74
N LYS A 91 30.42 11.64 -6.32
CA LYS A 91 29.88 12.41 -5.20
C LYS A 91 28.44 12.85 -5.45
N TYR A 92 28.14 13.29 -6.67
CA TYR A 92 26.79 13.67 -7.05
C TYR A 92 25.83 12.47 -6.99
N LEU A 93 26.23 11.32 -7.52
CA LEU A 93 25.43 10.07 -7.48
C LEU A 93 25.26 9.52 -6.06
N LYS A 94 26.29 9.62 -5.22
CA LYS A 94 26.23 9.22 -3.81
C LYS A 94 25.27 10.08 -2.98
N ASN A 95 25.11 11.35 -3.35
CA ASN A 95 24.19 12.28 -2.67
C ASN A 95 22.73 12.12 -3.11
N ILE A 96 22.43 11.33 -4.15
CA ILE A 96 21.07 10.89 -4.45
C ILE A 96 20.69 9.85 -3.41
N ASN A 97 20.15 10.35 -2.30
CA ASN A 97 19.89 9.56 -1.11
C ASN A 97 18.74 8.55 -1.37
N PRO A 98 18.98 7.23 -1.28
CA PRO A 98 17.91 6.23 -1.37
C PRO A 98 16.79 6.43 -0.33
N GLY A 99 17.12 7.15 0.75
CA GLY A 99 16.15 7.51 1.79
C GLY A 99 15.02 8.42 1.33
N THR A 100 15.27 9.30 0.35
CA THR A 100 14.23 10.22 -0.15
C THR A 100 13.10 9.51 -0.88
N SER A 101 13.40 8.47 -1.62
CA SER A 101 12.39 7.66 -2.32
C SER A 101 11.54 6.85 -1.35
N TRP A 102 12.14 6.36 -0.26
CA TRP A 102 11.40 5.64 0.76
C TRP A 102 10.54 6.56 1.61
N ASN A 103 11.02 7.72 2.00
CA ASN A 103 10.25 8.73 2.73
C ASN A 103 9.04 9.21 1.92
N GLU A 104 9.20 9.38 0.61
CA GLU A 104 8.09 9.73 -0.29
C GLU A 104 7.06 8.58 -0.39
N PHE A 105 7.52 7.31 -0.49
CA PHE A 105 6.63 6.15 -0.41
C PHE A 105 5.85 6.15 0.91
N GLU A 106 6.54 6.32 2.04
CA GLU A 106 5.95 6.29 3.37
C GLU A 106 4.90 7.40 3.54
N ARG A 107 5.20 8.62 3.08
CA ARG A 107 4.27 9.73 3.07
C ARG A 107 2.99 9.40 2.29
N ARG A 108 3.12 8.91 1.05
CA ARG A 108 1.98 8.52 0.21
C ARG A 108 1.23 7.31 0.76
N PHE A 109 1.95 6.37 1.35
CA PHE A 109 1.34 5.22 2.00
C PHE A 109 0.46 5.66 3.19
N GLN A 110 0.92 6.61 4.00
CA GLN A 110 0.16 7.18 5.12
C GLN A 110 -1.07 7.96 4.63
N GLU A 111 -1.01 8.65 3.50
CA GLU A 111 -2.18 9.30 2.89
C GLU A 111 -3.30 8.30 2.54
N VAL A 112 -2.93 7.09 2.13
CA VAL A 112 -3.88 6.03 1.74
C VAL A 112 -4.32 5.16 2.93
N PHE A 113 -3.42 4.99 3.91
CA PHE A 113 -3.62 4.15 5.10
C PHE A 113 -3.18 4.90 6.38
N PRO A 114 -3.90 5.96 6.78
CA PRO A 114 -3.44 6.88 7.82
C PRO A 114 -3.23 6.21 9.20
N GLU A 115 -4.07 5.23 9.53
CA GLU A 115 -4.02 4.58 10.85
C GLU A 115 -3.17 3.31 10.88
N PHE A 116 -2.74 2.78 9.74
CA PHE A 116 -2.10 1.47 9.66
C PHE A 116 -0.82 1.39 10.49
N THR A 117 0.12 2.31 10.27
CA THR A 117 1.42 2.30 10.94
C THR A 117 1.26 2.52 12.44
N LYS A 118 0.35 3.42 12.84
CA LYS A 118 0.03 3.70 14.23
C LYS A 118 -0.55 2.47 14.92
N ASN A 119 -1.61 1.89 14.37
CA ASN A 119 -2.27 0.71 14.93
C ASN A 119 -1.33 -0.50 15.00
N LEU A 120 -0.48 -0.66 13.98
CA LEU A 120 0.49 -1.75 13.94
C LEU A 120 1.54 -1.59 15.04
N LEU A 121 2.07 -0.37 15.28
CA LEU A 121 3.05 -0.09 16.33
C LEU A 121 2.45 -0.12 17.74
N GLU A 122 1.22 0.32 17.92
CA GLU A 122 0.52 0.22 19.21
C GLU A 122 0.34 -1.23 19.67
N ASN A 123 0.04 -2.13 18.73
CA ASN A 123 -0.14 -3.56 19.02
C ASN A 123 1.19 -4.34 19.04
N HIS A 124 2.20 -3.88 18.29
CA HIS A 124 3.47 -4.58 18.08
C HIS A 124 4.66 -3.61 18.10
N PRO A 125 5.01 -3.04 19.28
CA PRO A 125 6.08 -2.04 19.41
C PRO A 125 7.47 -2.56 19.09
N ASP A 126 7.68 -3.88 19.09
CA ASP A 126 8.97 -4.54 18.82
C ASP A 126 9.33 -4.61 17.33
N LEU A 127 8.46 -4.12 16.43
CA LEU A 127 8.75 -4.10 15.00
C LEU A 127 9.82 -3.06 14.68
N SER A 128 10.89 -3.49 14.03
CA SER A 128 11.92 -2.59 13.52
C SER A 128 11.41 -1.75 12.34
N PRO A 129 12.03 -0.60 12.04
CA PRO A 129 11.69 0.21 10.87
C PRO A 129 11.70 -0.58 9.55
N ASN A 130 12.63 -1.51 9.43
CA ASN A 130 12.71 -2.37 8.24
C ASN A 130 11.55 -3.37 8.14
N GLU A 131 11.13 -3.95 9.25
CA GLU A 131 9.97 -4.84 9.31
C GLU A 131 8.67 -4.08 9.02
N LEU A 132 8.54 -2.84 9.53
CA LEU A 132 7.41 -1.95 9.20
C LEU A 132 7.33 -1.67 7.70
N ARG A 133 8.45 -1.41 7.05
CA ARG A 133 8.53 -1.25 5.59
C ARG A 133 8.00 -2.47 4.85
N ILE A 134 8.43 -3.67 5.26
CA ILE A 134 7.93 -4.91 4.67
C ILE A 134 6.44 -5.09 4.95
N CYS A 135 5.94 -4.76 6.14
CA CYS A 135 4.51 -4.79 6.45
C CYS A 135 3.69 -3.86 5.54
N SER A 136 4.18 -2.64 5.28
CA SER A 136 3.52 -1.70 4.36
C SER A 136 3.44 -2.25 2.94
N LEU A 137 4.50 -2.89 2.44
CA LEU A 137 4.51 -3.52 1.12
C LEU A 137 3.60 -4.75 1.06
N LEU A 138 3.56 -5.56 2.13
CA LEU A 138 2.66 -6.71 2.23
C LEU A 138 1.18 -6.29 2.30
N ARG A 139 0.87 -5.16 2.97
CA ARG A 139 -0.49 -4.60 2.97
C ARG A 139 -0.95 -4.20 1.57
N LEU A 140 -0.03 -3.82 0.69
CA LEU A 140 -0.31 -3.60 -0.74
C LEU A 140 -0.44 -4.92 -1.53
N SER A 141 -0.41 -6.05 -0.84
CA SER A 141 -0.52 -7.40 -1.43
C SER A 141 0.64 -7.75 -2.38
N LEU A 142 1.81 -7.14 -2.17
CA LEU A 142 3.00 -7.47 -2.95
C LEU A 142 3.56 -8.84 -2.55
N SER A 143 3.97 -9.62 -3.55
CA SER A 143 4.66 -10.88 -3.37
C SER A 143 6.11 -10.67 -2.88
N SER A 144 6.72 -11.71 -2.31
CA SER A 144 8.13 -11.66 -1.90
C SER A 144 9.10 -11.37 -3.04
N LYS A 145 8.77 -11.76 -4.28
CA LYS A 145 9.56 -11.43 -5.47
C LYS A 145 9.50 -9.94 -5.80
N GLU A 146 8.30 -9.35 -5.77
CA GLU A 146 8.11 -7.91 -5.99
C GLU A 146 8.77 -7.08 -4.90
N ILE A 147 8.62 -7.48 -3.63
CA ILE A 147 9.29 -6.84 -2.50
C ILE A 147 10.82 -6.93 -2.63
N SER A 148 11.34 -8.08 -3.05
CA SER A 148 12.76 -8.30 -3.35
C SER A 148 13.28 -7.30 -4.39
N ALA A 149 12.55 -7.14 -5.50
CA ALA A 149 12.90 -6.18 -6.55
C ALA A 149 12.85 -4.73 -6.06
N LEU A 150 11.84 -4.35 -5.27
CA LEU A 150 11.65 -2.99 -4.73
C LEU A 150 12.69 -2.62 -3.67
N THR A 151 13.10 -3.59 -2.85
CA THR A 151 14.01 -3.34 -1.72
C THR A 151 15.47 -3.64 -2.02
N ASN A 152 15.77 -4.11 -3.22
CA ASN A 152 17.09 -4.59 -3.65
C ASN A 152 17.67 -5.64 -2.66
N ARG A 153 16.83 -6.56 -2.19
CA ARG A 153 17.18 -7.67 -1.30
C ARG A 153 16.91 -8.99 -1.98
N SER A 154 17.58 -10.05 -1.55
CA SER A 154 17.24 -11.39 -2.06
C SER A 154 15.82 -11.81 -1.61
N VAL A 155 15.14 -12.61 -2.42
CA VAL A 155 13.83 -13.19 -2.06
C VAL A 155 13.92 -13.95 -0.73
N ARG A 156 15.03 -14.68 -0.53
CA ARG A 156 15.31 -15.39 0.73
C ARG A 156 15.36 -14.44 1.94
N THR A 157 15.98 -13.27 1.78
CA THR A 157 16.03 -12.24 2.84
C THR A 157 14.64 -11.72 3.16
N VAL A 158 13.82 -11.48 2.15
CA VAL A 158 12.41 -11.04 2.32
C VAL A 158 11.61 -12.12 3.05
N GLU A 159 11.72 -13.37 2.65
CA GLU A 159 11.02 -14.50 3.31
C GLU A 159 11.45 -14.67 4.78
N ASN A 160 12.75 -14.55 5.07
CA ASN A 160 13.24 -14.57 6.44
C ASN A 160 12.65 -13.40 7.26
N THR A 161 12.58 -12.20 6.68
CA THR A 161 11.96 -11.04 7.35
C THR A 161 10.46 -11.28 7.60
N ARG A 162 9.73 -11.85 6.63
CA ARG A 162 8.33 -12.24 6.80
C ARG A 162 8.13 -13.25 7.95
N PHE A 163 9.02 -14.22 8.05
CA PHE A 163 9.01 -15.17 9.15
C PHE A 163 9.21 -14.48 10.51
N LEU A 164 10.17 -13.55 10.62
CA LEU A 164 10.41 -12.78 11.84
C LEU A 164 9.21 -11.89 12.20
N ILE A 165 8.61 -11.23 11.20
CA ILE A 165 7.39 -10.44 11.38
C ILE A 165 6.27 -11.33 11.94
N ARG A 166 6.01 -12.50 11.33
CA ARG A 166 4.99 -13.45 11.83
C ARG A 166 5.19 -13.79 13.29
N LYS A 167 6.44 -14.06 13.69
CA LYS A 167 6.80 -14.38 15.08
C LYS A 167 6.49 -13.21 16.03
N LYS A 168 6.85 -11.98 15.64
CA LYS A 168 6.59 -10.77 16.45
C LYS A 168 5.11 -10.42 16.53
N LEU A 169 4.34 -10.70 15.46
CA LEU A 169 2.89 -10.53 15.44
C LEU A 169 2.14 -11.66 16.17
N GLY A 170 2.82 -12.67 16.69
CA GLY A 170 2.19 -13.82 17.35
C GLY A 170 1.34 -14.70 16.42
N LEU A 171 1.60 -14.66 15.10
CA LEU A 171 0.83 -15.40 14.11
C LEU A 171 1.30 -16.86 13.99
N GLY A 172 0.43 -17.81 14.32
CA GLY A 172 0.64 -19.24 14.08
C GLY A 172 0.68 -19.60 12.58
N SER A 173 1.02 -20.86 12.27
CA SER A 173 1.08 -21.37 10.89
C SER A 173 -0.22 -21.21 10.12
N GLU A 174 -1.35 -21.33 10.80
CA GLU A 174 -2.71 -21.25 10.24
C GLU A 174 -3.13 -19.82 9.81
N ASN A 175 -2.51 -18.79 10.40
CA ASN A 175 -2.91 -17.42 10.16
C ASN A 175 -2.18 -16.82 8.97
N ASN A 176 -2.91 -16.23 8.02
CA ASN A 176 -2.31 -15.57 6.88
C ASN A 176 -1.81 -14.16 7.26
N LEU A 177 -0.50 -13.90 7.09
CA LEU A 177 0.12 -12.61 7.40
C LEU A 177 -0.52 -11.44 6.64
N ILE A 178 -0.78 -11.63 5.34
CA ILE A 178 -1.40 -10.57 4.51
C ILE A 178 -2.81 -10.29 5.00
N SER A 179 -3.61 -11.32 5.28
CA SER A 179 -4.97 -11.15 5.80
C SER A 179 -4.98 -10.39 7.13
N TYR A 180 -4.04 -10.70 8.03
CA TYR A 180 -3.88 -9.97 9.28
C TYR A 180 -3.54 -8.48 9.05
N LEU A 181 -2.56 -8.20 8.20
CA LEU A 181 -2.17 -6.82 7.87
C LEU A 181 -3.28 -6.05 7.13
N LEU A 182 -4.18 -6.73 6.43
CA LEU A 182 -5.34 -6.12 5.79
C LEU A 182 -6.47 -5.78 6.79
N SER A 183 -6.50 -6.44 7.95
CA SER A 183 -7.51 -6.20 8.99
C SER A 183 -7.14 -5.07 9.96
N ILE A 184 -5.88 -4.63 9.98
CA ILE A 184 -5.40 -3.46 10.72
C ILE A 184 -5.72 -2.19 9.90
#